data_1c3f6d958eb1efd6f8ec163dda74975a
#
_entry.id   1c3f6d958eb1efd6f8ec163dda74975a
#
_cell.length_a   1.000
_cell.length_b   1.000
_cell.length_c   1.000
_cell.angle_alpha   90.00
_cell.angle_beta   90.00
_cell.angle_gamma   90.00
#
_symmetry.space_group_name_H-M   'P 1'
#
loop_
_entity.id
_entity.type
_entity.pdbx_description
1 polymer ?
#
loop_
_entity_poly.entity_id
_entity_poly.type
_entity_poly.pdbx_seq_one_letter_code
_entity_poly.pdbx_strand_id
1 'polypeptide(L)'
;NALNDDQSINETELNFAMALEIEKHIEHIFGLQLTLVDKGKKNMYQSSFEIGDKCGFVCVGGQRNTYLVMLSGRGCSMAKEGWEQRLYTFLTTVATRGKLTRVDIAHDDFDGKRINVDWGNMMDGMGGFQNGNRAPNVEHKGNWKRPNGRGRTLNIGSRESGMYLRLYEK
;
A
#
# COMPACT_ATOMS: atom_id res chain seq x y z
N ASN A 1 -52.94 11.84 2.95
CA ASN A 1 -51.84 10.95 3.33
C ASN A 1 -50.74 11.01 2.27
N ALA A 2 -50.04 12.08 2.31
CA ALA A 2 -48.78 12.27 1.61
C ALA A 2 -47.85 12.85 2.67
N LEU A 3 -46.82 12.20 3.02
CA LEU A 3 -45.63 12.72 3.71
C LEU A 3 -44.85 11.52 4.27
N ASN A 4 -44.10 10.86 3.42
CA ASN A 4 -42.87 10.14 3.76
C ASN A 4 -42.04 10.06 2.48
N ASP A 5 -41.62 11.22 1.98
CA ASP A 5 -40.40 11.30 1.19
C ASP A 5 -39.24 11.15 2.18
N ASP A 6 -38.93 9.91 2.49
CA ASP A 6 -37.73 9.56 3.18
C ASP A 6 -36.57 9.81 2.22
N GLN A 7 -35.96 10.98 2.35
CA GLN A 7 -34.71 11.34 1.68
C GLN A 7 -33.58 10.45 2.29
N SER A 8 -33.65 9.16 2.05
CA SER A 8 -32.50 8.30 2.24
C SER A 8 -31.45 8.76 1.23
N ILE A 9 -30.44 9.49 1.70
CA ILE A 9 -29.26 9.83 0.90
C ILE A 9 -28.76 8.51 0.32
N ASN A 10 -28.79 8.42 -1.00
CA ASN A 10 -28.33 7.23 -1.70
C ASN A 10 -26.87 6.97 -1.27
N GLU A 11 -26.56 5.76 -0.81
CA GLU A 11 -25.20 5.38 -0.38
C GLU A 11 -24.13 5.74 -1.41
N THR A 12 -24.47 5.71 -2.68
CA THR A 12 -23.60 6.12 -3.79
C THR A 12 -23.29 7.62 -3.73
N GLU A 13 -24.26 8.46 -3.45
CA GLU A 13 -24.06 9.91 -3.32
C GLU A 13 -23.23 10.24 -2.09
N LEU A 14 -23.45 9.54 -0.99
CA LEU A 14 -22.64 9.69 0.22
C LEU A 14 -21.19 9.29 -0.04
N ASN A 15 -20.95 8.14 -0.69
CA ASN A 15 -19.60 7.68 -1.03
C ASN A 15 -18.89 8.66 -1.97
N PHE A 16 -19.62 9.26 -2.92
CA PHE A 16 -19.07 10.25 -3.81
C PHE A 16 -18.71 11.56 -3.07
N ALA A 17 -19.58 12.03 -2.19
CA ALA A 17 -19.31 13.20 -1.36
C ALA A 17 -18.09 12.98 -0.45
N MET A 18 -17.94 11.79 0.13
CA MET A 18 -16.76 11.40 0.89
C MET A 18 -15.49 11.40 0.03
N ALA A 19 -15.57 10.91 -1.20
CA ALA A 19 -14.43 10.91 -2.12
C ALA A 19 -13.96 12.32 -2.46
N LEU A 20 -14.88 13.25 -2.70
CA LEU A 20 -14.59 14.66 -2.94
C LEU A 20 -13.89 15.35 -1.75
N GLU A 21 -14.31 15.02 -0.53
CA GLU A 21 -13.67 15.58 0.65
C GLU A 21 -12.24 15.03 0.83
N ILE A 22 -12.06 13.73 0.57
CA ILE A 22 -10.75 13.09 0.63
C ILE A 22 -9.82 13.60 -0.48
N GLU A 23 -10.35 13.92 -1.66
CA GLU A 23 -9.57 14.45 -2.78
C GLU A 23 -8.77 15.69 -2.38
N LYS A 24 -9.35 16.61 -1.64
CA LYS A 24 -8.67 17.83 -1.15
C LYS A 24 -7.43 17.48 -0.33
N HIS A 25 -7.52 16.45 0.50
CA HIS A 25 -6.39 15.98 1.28
C HIS A 25 -5.34 15.27 0.42
N ILE A 26 -5.76 14.46 -0.55
CA ILE A 26 -4.86 13.79 -1.50
C ILE A 26 -4.07 14.83 -2.31
N GLU A 27 -4.75 15.84 -2.83
CA GLU A 27 -4.11 16.93 -3.56
C GLU A 27 -3.14 17.73 -2.68
N HIS A 28 -3.56 18.09 -1.47
CA HIS A 28 -2.71 18.82 -0.54
C HIS A 28 -1.45 18.03 -0.14
N ILE A 29 -1.61 16.75 0.19
CA ILE A 29 -0.51 15.92 0.71
C ILE A 29 0.41 15.47 -0.43
N PHE A 30 -0.16 14.92 -1.49
CA PHE A 30 0.58 14.22 -2.53
C PHE A 30 0.70 15.01 -3.85
N GLY A 31 -0.11 16.07 -4.03
CA GLY A 31 -0.18 16.79 -5.30
C GLY A 31 -0.82 15.95 -6.42
N LEU A 32 -1.61 14.95 -6.08
CA LEU A 32 -2.30 14.04 -6.99
C LEU A 32 -3.80 14.28 -6.93
N GLN A 33 -4.50 14.04 -8.03
CA GLN A 33 -5.96 14.19 -8.13
C GLN A 33 -6.66 12.84 -8.21
N LEU A 34 -7.92 12.79 -7.82
CA LEU A 34 -8.77 11.62 -8.00
C LEU A 34 -9.44 11.63 -9.37
N THR A 35 -9.56 10.47 -9.97
CA THR A 35 -10.53 10.25 -11.04
C THR A 35 -11.87 9.92 -10.39
N LEU A 36 -12.80 10.87 -10.43
CA LEU A 36 -14.13 10.77 -9.76
C LEU A 36 -15.09 9.85 -10.54
N VAL A 37 -14.58 8.71 -10.97
CA VAL A 37 -15.37 7.63 -11.56
C VAL A 37 -15.25 6.43 -10.64
N ASP A 38 -16.36 5.98 -10.08
CA ASP A 38 -16.37 4.82 -9.19
C ASP A 38 -15.97 3.56 -9.97
N LYS A 39 -14.93 2.90 -9.50
CA LYS A 39 -14.41 1.62 -10.05
C LYS A 39 -15.05 0.40 -9.35
N GLY A 40 -15.99 0.63 -8.45
CA GLY A 40 -16.70 -0.41 -7.72
C GLY A 40 -15.97 -0.93 -6.49
N LYS A 41 -16.41 -2.07 -6.01
CA LYS A 41 -15.94 -2.67 -4.75
C LYS A 41 -14.46 -3.03 -4.78
N LYS A 42 -13.74 -2.62 -3.73
CA LYS A 42 -12.32 -2.94 -3.55
C LYS A 42 -11.97 -2.99 -2.05
N ASN A 43 -11.15 -3.98 -1.66
CA ASN A 43 -10.66 -4.11 -0.26
C ASN A 43 -11.77 -4.08 0.79
N MET A 44 -12.91 -4.71 0.52
CA MET A 44 -14.12 -4.72 1.37
C MET A 44 -14.81 -3.35 1.52
N TYR A 45 -14.48 -2.37 0.69
CA TYR A 45 -15.19 -1.10 0.55
C TYR A 45 -16.15 -1.17 -0.63
N GLN A 46 -17.21 -0.37 -0.57
CA GLN A 46 -18.27 -0.40 -1.59
C GLN A 46 -17.88 0.34 -2.87
N SER A 47 -17.16 1.43 -2.74
CA SER A 47 -16.72 2.28 -3.84
C SER A 47 -15.22 2.50 -3.80
N SER A 48 -14.61 2.64 -4.96
CA SER A 48 -13.18 2.98 -5.09
C SER A 48 -12.93 3.96 -6.22
N PHE A 49 -12.02 4.92 -5.96
CA PHE A 49 -11.64 5.99 -6.89
C PHE A 49 -10.15 5.94 -7.12
N GLU A 50 -9.73 6.05 -8.37
CA GLU A 50 -8.33 5.98 -8.73
C GLU A 50 -7.61 7.31 -8.45
N ILE A 51 -6.41 7.23 -7.88
CA ILE A 51 -5.53 8.38 -7.68
C ILE A 51 -4.61 8.49 -8.90
N GLY A 52 -4.67 9.61 -9.62
CA GLY A 52 -3.86 9.86 -10.80
C GLY A 52 -3.96 8.73 -11.84
N ASP A 53 -2.93 8.58 -12.67
CA ASP A 53 -2.82 7.42 -13.56
C ASP A 53 -2.10 6.27 -12.85
N LYS A 54 -2.88 5.32 -12.29
CA LYS A 54 -2.39 4.12 -11.57
C LYS A 54 -1.49 4.44 -10.36
N CYS A 55 -1.66 5.63 -9.77
CA CYS A 55 -0.89 6.04 -8.59
C CYS A 55 -1.42 5.44 -7.30
N GLY A 56 -2.66 5.00 -7.27
CA GLY A 56 -3.28 4.41 -6.10
C GLY A 56 -4.80 4.42 -6.14
N PHE A 57 -5.40 4.23 -4.97
CA PHE A 57 -6.86 4.23 -4.82
C PHE A 57 -7.27 4.85 -3.48
N VAL A 58 -8.42 5.53 -3.52
CA VAL A 58 -9.22 5.85 -2.35
C VAL A 58 -10.42 4.91 -2.35
N CYS A 59 -10.67 4.23 -1.23
CA CYS A 59 -11.81 3.34 -1.07
C CYS A 59 -12.69 3.87 0.06
N VAL A 60 -14.00 3.96 -0.18
CA VAL A 60 -15.01 4.50 0.75
C VAL A 60 -16.20 3.55 0.88
N GLY A 61 -17.09 3.80 1.83
CA GLY A 61 -18.23 2.92 2.10
C GLY A 61 -17.81 1.63 2.81
N GLY A 62 -16.78 1.69 3.63
CA GLY A 62 -16.28 0.57 4.42
C GLY A 62 -16.97 0.43 5.76
N GLN A 63 -16.62 -0.63 6.48
CA GLN A 63 -17.11 -0.88 7.83
C GLN A 63 -16.70 0.27 8.78
N ARG A 64 -17.60 0.63 9.70
CA ARG A 64 -17.37 1.63 10.75
C ARG A 64 -17.07 3.04 10.23
N ASN A 65 -17.62 3.42 9.08
CA ASN A 65 -17.40 4.75 8.45
C ASN A 65 -15.90 5.07 8.25
N THR A 66 -15.12 4.07 7.87
CA THR A 66 -13.72 4.27 7.52
C THR A 66 -13.54 4.45 6.02
N TYR A 67 -12.43 5.02 5.64
CA TYR A 67 -11.92 5.01 4.27
C TYR A 67 -10.48 4.49 4.25
N LEU A 68 -10.05 4.02 3.10
CA LEU A 68 -8.69 3.53 2.89
C LEU A 68 -8.05 4.31 1.75
N VAL A 69 -6.86 4.82 1.98
CA VAL A 69 -6.00 5.40 0.94
C VAL A 69 -4.82 4.46 0.72
N MET A 70 -4.62 4.05 -0.51
CA MET A 70 -3.47 3.25 -0.94
C MET A 70 -2.71 4.00 -2.02
N LEU A 71 -1.41 4.22 -1.82
CA LEU A 71 -0.50 4.64 -2.87
C LEU A 71 0.31 3.43 -3.35
N SER A 72 0.47 3.34 -4.66
CA SER A 72 1.42 2.41 -5.29
C SER A 72 2.84 2.97 -5.24
N GLY A 73 3.85 2.17 -5.57
CA GLY A 73 5.22 2.67 -5.74
C GLY A 73 5.28 3.81 -6.79
N ARG A 74 4.49 3.70 -7.89
CA ARG A 74 4.34 4.79 -8.87
C ARG A 74 3.74 6.05 -8.22
N GLY A 75 2.71 5.89 -7.38
CA GLY A 75 2.10 7.01 -6.67
C GLY A 75 3.09 7.71 -5.73
N CYS A 76 3.90 6.97 -5.00
CA CYS A 76 4.96 7.55 -4.17
C CYS A 76 6.00 8.30 -5.00
N SER A 77 6.39 7.77 -6.17
CA SER A 77 7.36 8.42 -7.06
C SER A 77 6.81 9.67 -7.77
N MET A 78 5.50 9.72 -8.02
CA MET A 78 4.82 10.85 -8.66
C MET A 78 4.33 11.90 -7.67
N ALA A 79 4.34 11.58 -6.39
CA ALA A 79 3.90 12.49 -5.34
C ALA A 79 4.85 13.69 -5.23
N LYS A 80 4.26 14.84 -4.94
CA LYS A 80 4.98 16.11 -4.76
C LYS A 80 6.02 15.97 -3.65
N GLU A 81 7.23 16.45 -3.88
CA GLU A 81 8.33 16.44 -2.92
C GLU A 81 7.89 16.89 -1.52
N GLY A 82 8.37 16.19 -0.49
CA GLY A 82 8.01 16.42 0.93
C GLY A 82 6.62 15.90 1.31
N TRP A 83 6.02 15.01 0.52
CA TRP A 83 4.72 14.42 0.83
C TRP A 83 4.74 13.64 2.14
N GLU A 84 5.85 13.00 2.51
CA GLU A 84 6.00 12.24 3.75
C GLU A 84 5.77 13.12 4.97
N GLN A 85 6.38 14.32 4.97
CA GLN A 85 6.21 15.27 6.06
C GLN A 85 4.77 15.81 6.12
N ARG A 86 4.15 16.08 4.97
CA ARG A 86 2.74 16.50 4.92
C ARG A 86 1.80 15.41 5.40
N LEU A 87 2.06 14.15 5.02
CA LEU A 87 1.29 13.01 5.51
C LEU A 87 1.44 12.85 7.02
N TYR A 88 2.66 12.96 7.55
CA TYR A 88 2.90 12.91 8.98
C TYR A 88 2.12 14.01 9.72
N THR A 89 2.21 15.24 9.25
CA THR A 89 1.46 16.36 9.81
C THR A 89 -0.04 16.11 9.76
N PHE A 90 -0.56 15.66 8.62
CA PHE A 90 -1.97 15.34 8.47
C PHE A 90 -2.45 14.27 9.46
N LEU A 91 -1.70 13.17 9.61
CA LEU A 91 -2.05 12.10 10.54
C LEU A 91 -1.95 12.52 12.01
N THR A 92 -1.10 13.46 12.34
CA THR A 92 -0.91 13.92 13.74
C THR A 92 -1.83 15.09 14.12
N THR A 93 -2.33 15.86 13.16
CA THR A 93 -3.11 17.08 13.46
C THR A 93 -4.56 17.01 13.00
N VAL A 94 -4.84 16.36 11.87
CA VAL A 94 -6.17 16.31 11.25
C VAL A 94 -6.81 14.93 11.42
N ALA A 95 -6.17 13.91 10.90
CA ALA A 95 -6.67 12.54 10.95
C ALA A 95 -6.05 11.76 12.13
N THR A 96 -6.20 12.26 13.35
CA THR A 96 -5.57 11.72 14.57
C THR A 96 -5.96 10.28 14.92
N ARG A 97 -7.05 9.76 14.33
CA ARG A 97 -7.45 8.35 14.41
C ARG A 97 -6.99 7.54 13.20
N GLY A 98 -6.37 8.18 12.22
CA GLY A 98 -5.77 7.53 11.07
C GLY A 98 -4.64 6.59 11.47
N LYS A 99 -4.49 5.49 10.76
CA LYS A 99 -3.43 4.51 11.00
C LYS A 99 -2.72 4.19 9.70
N LEU A 100 -1.41 4.20 9.74
CA LEU A 100 -0.57 3.64 8.71
C LEU A 100 -0.57 2.11 8.90
N THR A 101 -1.27 1.40 8.02
CA THR A 101 -1.46 -0.06 8.17
C THR A 101 -0.41 -0.87 7.42
N ARG A 102 0.20 -0.27 6.39
CA ARG A 102 1.23 -0.92 5.59
C ARG A 102 2.19 0.12 5.00
N VAL A 103 3.48 -0.17 5.09
CA VAL A 103 4.54 0.54 4.38
C VAL A 103 5.41 -0.49 3.69
N ASP A 104 5.56 -0.34 2.37
CA ASP A 104 6.46 -1.16 1.57
C ASP A 104 7.69 -0.29 1.23
N ILE A 105 8.85 -0.68 1.72
CA ILE A 105 10.11 -0.01 1.42
C ILE A 105 10.81 -0.83 0.35
N ALA A 106 11.14 -0.20 -0.78
CA ALA A 106 11.94 -0.81 -1.82
C ALA A 106 13.34 -0.18 -1.84
N HIS A 107 14.36 -1.03 -1.94
CA HIS A 107 15.73 -0.63 -2.15
C HIS A 107 16.24 -1.35 -3.40
N ASP A 108 16.63 -0.59 -4.42
CA ASP A 108 17.24 -1.13 -5.62
C ASP A 108 18.77 -1.10 -5.48
N ASP A 109 19.40 -2.26 -5.35
CA ASP A 109 20.84 -2.42 -5.42
C ASP A 109 21.24 -2.72 -6.86
N PHE A 110 21.37 -1.67 -7.67
CA PHE A 110 21.65 -1.77 -9.10
C PHE A 110 22.99 -2.46 -9.41
N ASP A 111 23.93 -2.36 -8.49
CA ASP A 111 25.25 -2.98 -8.63
C ASP A 111 25.28 -4.44 -8.13
N GLY A 112 24.24 -4.89 -7.43
CA GLY A 112 24.14 -6.22 -6.81
C GLY A 112 25.21 -6.52 -5.76
N LYS A 113 25.86 -5.48 -5.20
CA LYS A 113 27.04 -5.63 -4.34
C LYS A 113 26.72 -5.71 -2.86
N ARG A 114 25.55 -5.22 -2.43
CA ARG A 114 25.21 -5.08 -1.02
C ARG A 114 24.17 -6.09 -0.57
N ILE A 115 22.97 -6.02 -1.15
CA ILE A 115 21.82 -6.82 -0.77
C ILE A 115 21.25 -7.49 -2.01
N ASN A 116 21.63 -8.74 -2.25
CA ASN A 116 21.15 -9.54 -3.36
C ASN A 116 20.57 -10.88 -2.86
N VAL A 117 20.06 -11.71 -3.76
CA VAL A 117 19.45 -13.00 -3.39
C VAL A 117 20.46 -13.99 -2.79
N ASP A 118 21.72 -13.95 -3.21
CA ASP A 118 22.77 -14.81 -2.67
C ASP A 118 23.16 -14.40 -1.25
N TRP A 119 23.28 -13.10 -1.01
CA TRP A 119 23.46 -12.55 0.33
C TRP A 119 22.29 -12.98 1.25
N GLY A 120 21.05 -12.83 0.78
CA GLY A 120 19.88 -13.21 1.58
C GLY A 120 19.86 -14.69 1.91
N ASN A 121 20.18 -15.55 0.94
CA ASN A 121 20.24 -16.99 1.13
C ASN A 121 21.37 -17.40 2.12
N MET A 122 22.50 -16.74 2.04
CA MET A 122 23.60 -16.93 3.00
C MET A 122 23.17 -16.50 4.41
N MET A 123 22.56 -15.34 4.55
CA MET A 123 22.08 -14.83 5.84
C MET A 123 21.03 -15.75 6.46
N ASP A 124 20.12 -16.30 5.65
CA ASP A 124 19.16 -17.30 6.12
C ASP A 124 19.84 -18.54 6.68
N GLY A 125 20.78 -19.11 5.91
CA GLY A 125 21.58 -20.26 6.35
C GLY A 125 22.36 -20.03 7.64
N MET A 126 22.73 -18.78 7.93
CA MET A 126 23.41 -18.38 9.18
C MET A 126 22.46 -18.03 10.32
N GLY A 127 21.14 -18.13 10.09
CA GLY A 127 20.12 -17.75 11.07
C GLY A 127 19.94 -16.22 11.25
N GLY A 128 20.45 -15.42 10.31
CA GLY A 128 20.43 -13.95 10.38
C GLY A 128 19.06 -13.31 10.38
N PHE A 129 18.02 -14.06 10.00
CA PHE A 129 16.63 -13.61 10.03
C PHE A 129 15.80 -14.22 11.16
N GLN A 130 16.44 -14.95 12.08
CA GLN A 130 15.75 -15.52 13.23
C GLN A 130 15.41 -14.42 14.25
N ASN A 131 14.21 -14.53 14.84
CA ASN A 131 13.82 -13.70 15.97
C ASN A 131 13.70 -14.60 17.20
N GLY A 132 14.71 -14.57 18.05
CA GLY A 132 14.85 -15.50 19.15
C GLY A 132 14.97 -16.94 18.62
N ASN A 133 14.13 -17.85 19.11
CA ASN A 133 14.10 -19.26 18.68
C ASN A 133 13.18 -19.53 17.46
N ARG A 134 12.61 -18.49 16.85
CA ARG A 134 11.72 -18.63 15.70
C ARG A 134 12.45 -18.34 14.40
N ALA A 135 12.58 -19.37 13.56
CA ALA A 135 12.97 -19.19 12.17
C ALA A 135 11.77 -18.65 11.36
N PRO A 136 12.00 -17.68 10.46
CA PRO A 136 10.96 -17.23 9.54
C PRO A 136 10.64 -18.33 8.52
N ASN A 137 9.46 -18.26 7.90
CA ASN A 137 9.19 -19.05 6.71
C ASN A 137 10.03 -18.51 5.55
N VAL A 138 10.72 -19.40 4.82
CA VAL A 138 11.56 -19.01 3.67
C VAL A 138 11.10 -19.73 2.42
N GLU A 139 10.89 -18.97 1.36
CA GLU A 139 10.41 -19.47 0.08
C GLU A 139 11.35 -19.04 -1.05
N HIS A 140 11.85 -20.03 -1.78
CA HIS A 140 12.68 -19.86 -2.96
C HIS A 140 11.81 -19.97 -4.22
N LYS A 141 11.81 -18.97 -5.09
CA LYS A 141 11.12 -18.97 -6.39
C LYS A 141 12.12 -18.74 -7.51
N GLY A 142 11.86 -19.37 -8.64
CA GLY A 142 12.70 -19.25 -9.82
C GLY A 142 13.79 -20.31 -9.91
N ASN A 143 14.80 -20.06 -10.75
CA ASN A 143 15.79 -21.08 -11.10
C ASN A 143 17.03 -21.08 -10.16
N TRP A 144 16.85 -21.61 -8.96
CA TRP A 144 17.90 -21.69 -7.96
C TRP A 144 18.94 -22.79 -8.24
N LYS A 145 18.54 -23.85 -8.98
CA LYS A 145 19.46 -24.96 -9.30
C LYS A 145 20.45 -24.60 -10.42
N ARG A 146 20.10 -23.68 -11.29
CA ARG A 146 20.93 -23.22 -12.40
C ARG A 146 20.83 -21.71 -12.52
N PRO A 147 21.46 -20.96 -11.59
CA PRO A 147 21.38 -19.51 -11.59
C PRO A 147 21.93 -18.94 -12.90
N ASN A 148 21.20 -17.99 -13.47
CA ASN A 148 21.60 -17.28 -14.69
C ASN A 148 21.58 -15.75 -14.51
N GLY A 149 21.56 -15.30 -13.25
CA GLY A 149 21.51 -13.88 -12.89
C GLY A 149 20.13 -13.23 -13.07
N ARG A 150 19.08 -14.03 -13.32
CA ARG A 150 17.72 -13.49 -13.53
C ARG A 150 16.66 -14.36 -12.88
N GLY A 151 15.64 -13.69 -12.36
CA GLY A 151 14.38 -14.33 -11.99
C GLY A 151 14.40 -15.14 -10.70
N ARG A 152 15.49 -15.17 -9.95
CA ARG A 152 15.44 -15.74 -8.60
C ARG A 152 14.75 -14.79 -7.65
N THR A 153 13.92 -15.32 -6.78
CA THR A 153 13.29 -14.56 -5.69
C THR A 153 13.43 -15.35 -4.39
N LEU A 154 13.82 -14.67 -3.33
CA LEU A 154 13.84 -15.15 -1.97
C LEU A 154 12.83 -14.36 -1.16
N ASN A 155 11.83 -15.04 -0.61
CA ASN A 155 10.87 -14.46 0.30
C ASN A 155 11.18 -14.96 1.71
N ILE A 156 11.27 -14.04 2.68
CA ILE A 156 11.56 -14.32 4.08
C ILE A 156 10.43 -13.72 4.93
N GLY A 157 9.77 -14.56 5.72
CA GLY A 157 8.56 -14.22 6.43
C GLY A 157 7.30 -14.44 5.58
N SER A 158 6.17 -13.92 6.02
CA SER A 158 4.91 -13.95 5.27
C SER A 158 4.30 -12.56 5.19
N ARG A 159 3.47 -12.32 4.17
CA ARG A 159 2.73 -11.06 4.02
C ARG A 159 1.72 -10.81 5.13
N GLU A 160 1.33 -11.85 5.82
CA GLU A 160 0.39 -11.83 6.94
C GLU A 160 1.09 -11.59 8.28
N SER A 161 2.40 -11.82 8.34
CA SER A 161 3.23 -11.47 9.49
C SER A 161 3.66 -10.00 9.37
N GLY A 162 3.91 -9.34 10.50
CA GLY A 162 4.33 -7.93 10.52
C GLY A 162 5.71 -7.67 9.87
N MET A 163 6.42 -8.72 9.43
CA MET A 163 7.71 -8.62 8.75
C MET A 163 7.75 -9.55 7.54
N TYR A 164 8.07 -8.96 6.40
CA TYR A 164 8.25 -9.66 5.14
C TYR A 164 9.35 -9.00 4.32
N LEU A 165 10.37 -9.77 4.00
CA LEU A 165 11.46 -9.35 3.12
C LEU A 165 11.36 -10.14 1.81
N ARG A 166 11.47 -9.43 0.69
CA ARG A 166 11.54 -10.04 -0.63
C ARG A 166 12.77 -9.53 -1.37
N LEU A 167 13.68 -10.43 -1.66
CA LEU A 167 14.85 -10.20 -2.50
C LEU A 167 14.59 -10.83 -3.87
N TYR A 168 14.92 -10.13 -4.95
CA TYR A 168 14.71 -10.66 -6.30
C TYR A 168 15.72 -10.09 -7.29
N GLU A 169 16.05 -10.90 -8.27
CA GLU A 169 16.84 -10.50 -9.44
C GLU A 169 15.90 -9.93 -10.51
N LYS A 170 16.30 -8.79 -11.07
CA LYS A 170 15.61 -8.16 -12.21
C LYS A 170 16.10 -8.73 -13.55
#